data_d48da6509268059e46eb1916eaa2334c
#
_entry.id   d48da6509268059e46eb1916eaa2334c
#
_cell.length_a   1.000
_cell.length_b   1.000
_cell.length_c   1.000
_cell.angle_alpha   90.00
_cell.angle_beta   90.00
_cell.angle_gamma   90.00
#
_symmetry.space_group_name_H-M   'P 1'
#
loop_
_entity.id
_entity.type
_entity.pdbx_description
1 polymer ?
#
loop_
_entity_poly.entity_id
_entity_poly.type
_entity_poly.pdbx_seq_one_letter_code
_entity_poly.pdbx_strand_id
1 'polypeptide(L)'
;MTLALHDHGLLYSADTDAGIDKDFADELIKRSGCTVTVTLLPRARIWQLIEQGGLDFSLSGIADEARNRYASFAWYFSDQFYLLVRKDANVKSLADFAANPALQLGVIRSFRYSPNANELVDELTVQRRVRQAARLEPLYDVLMSNQIQGMIIEPFDYPQVQSEEIREHTNVVETGDAPTPHGLIMSNKSLTLEERAQWRAVVDEMRADGTVERIFAKYLPADLAHTLVDF
;
A
#
# COMPACT_ATOMS: atom_id res chain seq x y z
N MET A 1 -20.60 -12.00 -2.37
CA MET A 1 -19.17 -11.91 -2.01
C MET A 1 -18.90 -10.56 -1.34
N THR A 2 -17.77 -10.40 -0.66
CA THR A 2 -17.41 -9.20 0.11
C THR A 2 -16.02 -8.69 -0.28
N LEU A 3 -15.87 -7.37 -0.45
CA LEU A 3 -14.60 -6.70 -0.72
C LEU A 3 -14.41 -5.53 0.25
N ALA A 4 -13.22 -5.36 0.78
CA ALA A 4 -12.90 -4.20 1.61
C ALA A 4 -11.89 -3.28 0.92
N LEU A 5 -12.20 -1.99 0.91
CA LEU A 5 -11.28 -0.91 0.60
C LEU A 5 -10.57 -0.44 1.87
N HIS A 6 -9.40 0.18 1.68
CA HIS A 6 -8.62 0.79 2.74
C HIS A 6 -8.29 2.24 2.38
N ASP A 7 -8.54 3.15 3.32
CA ASP A 7 -8.28 4.57 3.16
C ASP A 7 -6.75 4.82 3.14
N HIS A 8 -6.22 5.19 1.96
CA HIS A 8 -4.77 5.32 1.74
C HIS A 8 -4.42 6.10 0.46
N GLY A 9 -4.05 7.35 0.61
CA GLY A 9 -3.55 8.19 -0.48
C GLY A 9 -4.43 8.17 -1.73
N LEU A 10 -3.81 8.05 -2.90
CA LEU A 10 -4.52 7.94 -4.18
C LEU A 10 -5.15 6.56 -4.43
N LEU A 11 -4.82 5.53 -3.62
CA LEU A 11 -5.46 4.24 -3.76
C LEU A 11 -6.94 4.31 -3.43
N TYR A 12 -7.29 4.94 -2.32
CA TYR A 12 -8.68 5.23 -1.96
C TYR A 12 -8.76 6.31 -0.90
N SER A 13 -9.63 7.28 -1.11
CA SER A 13 -9.99 8.31 -0.13
C SER A 13 -11.43 8.13 0.34
N ALA A 14 -11.61 7.94 1.64
CA ALA A 14 -12.92 7.85 2.26
C ALA A 14 -13.71 9.18 2.19
N ASP A 15 -13.01 10.31 2.17
CA ASP A 15 -13.63 11.64 2.14
C ASP A 15 -14.29 11.94 0.79
N THR A 16 -13.73 11.42 -0.30
CA THR A 16 -14.22 11.65 -1.67
C THR A 16 -14.93 10.44 -2.28
N ASP A 17 -14.88 9.28 -1.63
CA ASP A 17 -15.30 7.97 -2.18
C ASP A 17 -14.72 7.71 -3.57
N ALA A 18 -13.43 8.01 -3.74
CA ALA A 18 -12.73 7.90 -5.02
C ALA A 18 -11.29 7.41 -4.82
N GLY A 19 -10.70 6.85 -5.88
CA GLY A 19 -9.33 6.39 -5.90
C GLY A 19 -9.12 5.20 -6.85
N ILE A 20 -7.85 4.83 -7.02
CA ILE A 20 -7.44 3.73 -7.91
C ILE A 20 -8.13 2.42 -7.53
N ASP A 21 -8.12 2.06 -6.24
CA ASP A 21 -8.73 0.83 -5.73
C ASP A 21 -10.26 0.82 -5.92
N LYS A 22 -10.92 2.00 -5.80
CA LYS A 22 -12.36 2.11 -6.04
C LYS A 22 -12.69 1.84 -7.50
N ASP A 23 -12.00 2.49 -8.42
CA ASP A 23 -12.21 2.31 -9.87
C ASP A 23 -11.86 0.89 -10.31
N PHE A 24 -10.80 0.31 -9.74
CA PHE A 24 -10.40 -1.06 -10.00
C PHE A 24 -11.46 -2.06 -9.49
N ALA A 25 -11.97 -1.87 -8.26
CA ALA A 25 -13.03 -2.70 -7.72
C ALA A 25 -14.30 -2.65 -8.57
N ASP A 26 -14.73 -1.47 -9.00
CA ASP A 26 -15.94 -1.28 -9.81
C ASP A 26 -15.82 -2.02 -11.15
N GLU A 27 -14.69 -1.90 -11.85
CA GLU A 27 -14.47 -2.62 -13.12
C GLU A 27 -14.32 -4.14 -12.92
N LEU A 28 -13.60 -4.56 -11.85
CA LEU A 28 -13.46 -5.96 -11.51
C LEU A 28 -14.81 -6.62 -11.23
N ILE A 29 -15.67 -5.97 -10.44
CA ILE A 29 -17.03 -6.44 -10.12
C ILE A 29 -17.88 -6.52 -11.39
N LYS A 30 -17.84 -5.47 -12.20
CA LYS A 30 -18.60 -5.41 -13.47
C LYS A 30 -18.22 -6.56 -14.42
N ARG A 31 -16.92 -6.85 -14.60
CA ARG A 31 -16.44 -7.94 -15.47
C ARG A 31 -16.78 -9.32 -14.93
N SER A 32 -16.68 -9.50 -13.63
CA SER A 32 -17.00 -10.78 -12.99
C SER A 32 -18.48 -11.16 -13.11
N GLY A 33 -19.38 -10.19 -13.28
CA GLY A 33 -20.84 -10.40 -13.21
C GLY A 33 -21.35 -10.82 -11.84
N CYS A 34 -20.51 -10.82 -10.82
CA CYS A 34 -20.86 -11.23 -9.46
C CYS A 34 -21.45 -10.07 -8.64
N THR A 35 -22.31 -10.39 -7.68
CA THR A 35 -22.72 -9.44 -6.64
C THR A 35 -21.68 -9.39 -5.53
N VAL A 36 -21.03 -8.22 -5.35
CA VAL A 36 -20.02 -8.00 -4.32
C VAL A 36 -20.42 -6.79 -3.47
N THR A 37 -20.44 -6.97 -2.15
CA THR A 37 -20.64 -5.87 -1.21
C THR A 37 -19.28 -5.26 -0.87
N VAL A 38 -19.14 -3.96 -1.13
CA VAL A 38 -17.93 -3.20 -0.85
C VAL A 38 -18.04 -2.48 0.49
N THR A 39 -17.01 -2.55 1.32
CA THR A 39 -16.95 -1.90 2.64
C THR A 39 -15.61 -1.21 2.84
N LEU A 40 -15.55 -0.22 3.74
CA LEU A 40 -14.31 0.42 4.16
C LEU A 40 -13.85 -0.17 5.50
N LEU A 41 -12.62 -0.64 5.57
CA LEU A 41 -12.03 -1.21 6.79
C LEU A 41 -10.57 -0.77 6.98
N PRO A 42 -10.10 -0.63 8.23
CA PRO A 42 -8.68 -0.46 8.50
C PRO A 42 -7.88 -1.69 8.04
N ARG A 43 -6.65 -1.48 7.52
CA ARG A 43 -5.80 -2.55 6.97
C ARG A 43 -5.60 -3.74 7.93
N ALA A 44 -5.41 -3.47 9.22
CA ALA A 44 -5.27 -4.53 10.23
C ALA A 44 -6.53 -5.43 10.31
N ARG A 45 -7.72 -4.82 10.22
CA ARG A 45 -9.00 -5.55 10.24
C ARG A 45 -9.21 -6.37 8.97
N ILE A 46 -8.79 -5.84 7.81
CA ILE A 46 -8.82 -6.55 6.53
C ILE A 46 -8.05 -7.87 6.66
N TRP A 47 -6.78 -7.82 7.05
CA TRP A 47 -5.96 -9.03 7.17
C TRP A 47 -6.54 -10.05 8.15
N GLN A 48 -7.04 -9.59 9.28
CA GLN A 48 -7.70 -10.46 10.25
C GLN A 48 -8.93 -11.19 9.66
N LEU A 49 -9.76 -10.46 8.90
CA LEU A 49 -10.96 -11.04 8.29
C LEU A 49 -10.64 -11.97 7.12
N ILE A 50 -9.65 -11.65 6.28
CA ILE A 50 -9.14 -12.52 5.21
C ILE A 50 -8.66 -13.85 5.80
N GLU A 51 -7.85 -13.81 6.86
CA GLU A 51 -7.34 -15.00 7.55
C GLU A 51 -8.47 -15.84 8.16
N GLN A 52 -9.50 -15.21 8.70
CA GLN A 52 -10.65 -15.89 9.32
C GLN A 52 -11.69 -16.38 8.31
N GLY A 53 -11.63 -15.93 7.05
CA GLY A 53 -12.64 -16.20 6.02
C GLY A 53 -13.91 -15.39 6.17
N GLY A 54 -13.85 -14.26 6.90
CA GLY A 54 -14.95 -13.32 7.07
C GLY A 54 -14.98 -12.20 6.03
N LEU A 55 -13.97 -12.17 5.14
CA LEU A 55 -13.85 -11.25 4.00
C LEU A 55 -13.27 -12.04 2.84
N ASP A 56 -13.84 -11.89 1.64
CA ASP A 56 -13.39 -12.60 0.45
C ASP A 56 -12.20 -11.91 -0.22
N PHE A 57 -12.28 -10.56 -0.36
CA PHE A 57 -11.32 -9.77 -1.13
C PHE A 57 -10.88 -8.49 -0.43
N SER A 58 -9.70 -8.03 -0.78
CA SER A 58 -9.25 -6.65 -0.64
C SER A 58 -8.26 -6.34 -1.76
N LEU A 59 -7.77 -5.09 -1.83
CA LEU A 59 -6.93 -4.59 -2.90
C LEU A 59 -5.56 -4.14 -2.40
N SER A 60 -4.64 -3.89 -3.34
CA SER A 60 -3.30 -3.34 -3.09
C SER A 60 -2.54 -4.13 -2.01
N GLY A 61 -2.66 -5.47 -2.07
CA GLY A 61 -2.03 -6.35 -1.10
C GLY A 61 -0.64 -6.79 -1.49
N ILE A 62 0.28 -6.79 -0.52
CA ILE A 62 1.63 -7.34 -0.63
C ILE A 62 1.68 -8.70 0.02
N ALA A 63 2.31 -9.67 -0.64
CA ALA A 63 2.56 -10.99 -0.10
C ALA A 63 3.73 -10.96 0.90
N ASP A 64 3.62 -11.79 1.91
CA ASP A 64 4.73 -12.24 2.74
C ASP A 64 4.52 -13.71 3.14
N GLU A 65 5.50 -14.32 3.76
CA GLU A 65 5.42 -15.73 4.16
C GLU A 65 4.21 -16.05 5.05
N ALA A 66 3.87 -15.15 5.98
CA ALA A 66 2.72 -15.34 6.88
C ALA A 66 1.39 -15.22 6.11
N ARG A 67 1.26 -14.19 5.25
CA ARG A 67 0.05 -13.94 4.45
C ARG A 67 -0.22 -15.02 3.44
N ASN A 68 0.82 -15.58 2.81
CA ASN A 68 0.72 -16.67 1.83
C ASN A 68 0.08 -17.95 2.41
N ARG A 69 0.05 -18.11 3.73
CA ARG A 69 -0.60 -19.26 4.39
C ARG A 69 -2.13 -19.21 4.30
N TYR A 70 -2.70 -18.01 4.23
CA TYR A 70 -4.15 -17.83 4.28
C TYR A 70 -4.74 -16.96 3.17
N ALA A 71 -3.89 -16.33 2.35
CA ALA A 71 -4.30 -15.50 1.22
C ALA A 71 -3.59 -15.92 -0.06
N SER A 72 -4.24 -15.65 -1.21
CA SER A 72 -3.66 -15.72 -2.55
C SER A 72 -3.76 -14.35 -3.19
N PHE A 73 -2.94 -14.10 -4.23
CA PHE A 73 -2.85 -12.79 -4.87
C PHE A 73 -3.02 -12.89 -6.38
N ALA A 74 -3.63 -11.86 -6.97
CA ALA A 74 -3.59 -11.60 -8.41
C ALA A 74 -2.97 -10.20 -8.61
N TRP A 75 -1.75 -10.15 -9.12
CA TRP A 75 -0.94 -8.94 -9.21
C TRP A 75 -1.44 -8.03 -10.31
N TYR A 76 -1.55 -6.71 -10.05
CA TYR A 76 -1.97 -5.75 -11.05
C TYR A 76 -1.12 -4.48 -11.13
N PHE A 77 -0.22 -4.24 -10.18
CA PHE A 77 0.83 -3.23 -10.26
C PHE A 77 2.03 -3.61 -9.40
N SER A 78 3.15 -2.90 -9.58
CA SER A 78 4.30 -2.94 -8.68
C SER A 78 4.81 -1.53 -8.42
N ASP A 79 5.30 -1.25 -7.22
CA ASP A 79 5.85 0.04 -6.86
C ASP A 79 7.12 -0.05 -6.03
N GLN A 80 7.76 1.11 -5.81
CA GLN A 80 8.91 1.24 -4.93
C GLN A 80 8.53 2.02 -3.68
N PHE A 81 9.05 1.57 -2.55
CA PHE A 81 8.96 2.28 -1.29
C PHE A 81 10.17 3.18 -1.08
N TYR A 82 9.93 4.29 -0.36
CA TYR A 82 10.94 5.29 -0.03
C TYR A 82 10.83 5.66 1.44
N LEU A 83 11.95 6.12 2.01
CA LEU A 83 11.94 6.77 3.32
C LEU A 83 11.81 8.29 3.11
N LEU A 84 10.68 8.86 3.49
CA LEU A 84 10.53 10.31 3.62
C LEU A 84 11.12 10.70 4.97
N VAL A 85 12.15 11.55 4.98
CA VAL A 85 12.88 11.90 6.18
C VAL A 85 13.03 13.41 6.31
N ARG A 86 12.94 13.92 7.55
CA ARG A 86 13.20 15.33 7.83
C ARG A 86 14.64 15.71 7.47
N LYS A 87 14.81 16.89 6.85
CA LYS A 87 16.14 17.42 6.45
C LYS A 87 17.09 17.61 7.63
N ASP A 88 16.54 18.03 8.78
CA ASP A 88 17.31 18.27 10.01
C ASP A 88 17.82 16.99 10.68
N ALA A 89 17.29 15.81 10.30
CA ALA A 89 17.80 14.53 10.75
C ALA A 89 19.13 14.12 10.09
N ASN A 90 19.52 14.76 8.96
CA ASN A 90 20.76 14.51 8.21
C ASN A 90 20.95 13.05 7.80
N VAL A 91 19.88 12.36 7.42
CA VAL A 91 19.86 10.96 6.98
C VAL A 91 19.98 10.90 5.46
N LYS A 92 20.82 9.99 4.96
CA LYS A 92 21.03 9.77 3.51
C LYS A 92 20.78 8.32 3.10
N SER A 93 20.59 7.41 4.07
CA SER A 93 20.33 5.99 3.85
C SER A 93 19.48 5.41 4.97
N LEU A 94 18.88 4.22 4.75
CA LEU A 94 18.19 3.46 5.80
C LEU A 94 19.14 3.15 6.97
N ALA A 95 20.42 2.84 6.68
CA ALA A 95 21.44 2.55 7.68
C ALA A 95 21.74 3.78 8.57
N ASP A 96 21.79 5.00 8.00
CA ASP A 96 21.96 6.22 8.79
C ASP A 96 20.77 6.43 9.75
N PHE A 97 19.55 6.13 9.29
CA PHE A 97 18.35 6.24 10.14
C PHE A 97 18.38 5.22 11.28
N ALA A 98 18.71 3.97 10.97
CA ALA A 98 18.83 2.90 11.96
C ALA A 98 19.88 3.22 13.03
N ALA A 99 21.06 3.70 12.60
CA ALA A 99 22.20 3.99 13.49
C ALA A 99 21.96 5.13 14.47
N ASN A 100 21.02 6.04 14.24
CA ASN A 100 20.75 7.16 15.13
C ASN A 100 19.60 6.84 16.11
N PRO A 101 19.88 6.56 17.41
CA PRO A 101 18.86 6.13 18.37
C PRO A 101 17.83 7.20 18.73
N ALA A 102 18.05 8.47 18.36
CA ALA A 102 17.11 9.56 18.61
C ALA A 102 15.97 9.61 17.59
N LEU A 103 16.11 8.95 16.43
CA LEU A 103 15.11 9.04 15.36
C LEU A 103 13.98 8.04 15.56
N GLN A 104 12.76 8.50 15.30
CA GLN A 104 11.52 7.73 15.37
C GLN A 104 10.94 7.57 13.96
N LEU A 105 10.48 6.38 13.62
CA LEU A 105 9.87 6.05 12.33
C LEU A 105 8.34 5.94 12.45
N GLY A 106 7.62 6.59 11.56
CA GLY A 106 6.17 6.43 11.39
C GLY A 106 5.83 5.35 10.38
N VAL A 107 4.85 4.49 10.70
CA VAL A 107 4.37 3.44 9.80
C VAL A 107 2.85 3.25 9.91
N ILE A 108 2.24 2.73 8.86
CA ILE A 108 0.84 2.28 8.89
C ILE A 108 0.78 0.91 9.57
N ARG A 109 -0.16 0.78 10.50
CA ARG A 109 -0.36 -0.48 11.24
C ARG A 109 -0.73 -1.62 10.31
N SER A 110 -0.02 -2.75 10.46
CA SER A 110 -0.20 -3.98 9.66
C SER A 110 0.10 -3.80 8.16
N PHE A 111 0.78 -2.73 7.76
CA PHE A 111 1.40 -2.64 6.46
C PHE A 111 2.65 -3.54 6.41
N ARG A 112 2.96 -3.99 5.22
CA ARG A 112 4.25 -4.51 4.81
C ARG A 112 4.74 -3.65 3.65
N TYR A 113 6.03 -3.54 3.54
CA TYR A 113 6.76 -2.72 2.58
C TYR A 113 7.72 -3.61 1.78
N SER A 114 8.67 -3.02 1.09
CA SER A 114 9.78 -3.74 0.48
C SER A 114 10.72 -4.40 1.52
N PRO A 115 11.57 -5.35 1.12
CA PRO A 115 12.42 -6.11 2.05
C PRO A 115 13.25 -5.23 2.99
N ASN A 116 14.05 -4.28 2.45
CA ASN A 116 14.91 -3.42 3.26
C ASN A 116 14.09 -2.47 4.16
N ALA A 117 12.95 -1.96 3.65
CA ALA A 117 12.05 -1.14 4.47
C ALA A 117 11.44 -1.95 5.62
N ASN A 118 11.05 -3.22 5.38
CA ASN A 118 10.57 -4.11 6.44
C ASN A 118 11.66 -4.41 7.47
N GLU A 119 12.89 -4.66 7.04
CA GLU A 119 14.03 -4.90 7.94
C GLU A 119 14.24 -3.69 8.87
N LEU A 120 14.23 -2.47 8.31
CA LEU A 120 14.29 -1.24 9.10
C LEU A 120 13.14 -1.16 10.12
N VAL A 121 11.90 -1.40 9.69
CA VAL A 121 10.71 -1.35 10.57
C VAL A 121 10.82 -2.39 11.69
N ASP A 122 11.20 -3.61 11.37
CA ASP A 122 11.33 -4.70 12.35
C ASP A 122 12.44 -4.41 13.36
N GLU A 123 13.61 -3.93 12.92
CA GLU A 123 14.72 -3.50 13.79
C GLU A 123 14.27 -2.38 14.75
N LEU A 124 13.68 -1.32 14.21
CA LEU A 124 13.23 -0.18 15.00
C LEU A 124 12.07 -0.51 15.94
N THR A 125 11.25 -1.50 15.58
CA THR A 125 10.17 -2.00 16.44
C THR A 125 10.73 -2.64 17.71
N VAL A 126 11.77 -3.47 17.60
CA VAL A 126 12.49 -4.06 18.75
C VAL A 126 13.06 -2.96 19.66
N GLN A 127 13.56 -1.90 19.06
CA GLN A 127 14.11 -0.73 19.76
C GLN A 127 13.05 0.24 20.31
N ARG A 128 11.75 -0.02 20.09
CA ARG A 128 10.61 0.86 20.45
C ARG A 128 10.69 2.24 19.79
N ARG A 129 11.21 2.30 18.58
CA ARG A 129 11.38 3.52 17.78
C ARG A 129 10.38 3.63 16.64
N VAL A 130 9.31 2.84 16.66
CA VAL A 130 8.25 2.87 15.65
C VAL A 130 6.96 3.42 16.23
N ARG A 131 6.39 4.43 15.56
CA ARG A 131 5.06 4.98 15.83
C ARG A 131 4.09 4.51 14.76
N GLN A 132 3.01 3.83 15.16
CA GLN A 132 2.02 3.28 14.26
C GLN A 132 0.76 4.15 14.20
N ALA A 133 0.25 4.39 13.00
CA ALA A 133 -1.04 5.01 12.75
C ALA A 133 -1.96 4.07 11.95
N ALA A 134 -3.26 4.36 11.93
CA ALA A 134 -4.22 3.63 11.12
C ALA A 134 -4.32 4.19 9.69
N ARG A 135 -3.94 5.46 9.47
CA ARG A 135 -3.98 6.21 8.20
C ARG A 135 -2.74 7.09 8.06
N LEU A 136 -2.53 7.63 6.84
CA LEU A 136 -1.35 8.44 6.50
C LEU A 136 -1.35 9.83 7.14
N GLU A 137 -2.48 10.54 7.10
CA GLU A 137 -2.56 11.96 7.49
C GLU A 137 -1.97 12.21 8.89
N PRO A 138 -2.31 11.42 9.93
CA PRO A 138 -1.69 11.60 11.24
C PRO A 138 -0.17 11.41 11.26
N LEU A 139 0.39 10.64 10.32
CA LEU A 139 1.85 10.48 10.22
C LEU A 139 2.52 11.72 9.67
N TYR A 140 1.91 12.38 8.68
CA TYR A 140 2.40 13.68 8.19
C TYR A 140 2.36 14.75 9.29
N ASP A 141 1.30 14.83 10.07
CA ASP A 141 1.18 15.79 11.19
C ASP A 141 2.30 15.60 12.22
N VAL A 142 2.57 14.35 12.61
CA VAL A 142 3.63 14.07 13.59
C VAL A 142 5.05 14.18 12.99
N LEU A 143 5.21 13.99 11.67
CA LEU A 143 6.46 14.27 10.96
C LEU A 143 6.73 15.80 10.95
N MET A 144 5.75 16.61 10.60
CA MET A 144 5.90 18.05 10.54
C MET A 144 6.10 18.66 11.92
N SER A 145 5.44 18.15 12.95
CA SER A 145 5.66 18.56 14.36
C SER A 145 6.91 17.93 15.01
N ASN A 146 7.77 17.26 14.24
CA ASN A 146 9.03 16.64 14.70
C ASN A 146 8.86 15.59 15.82
N GLN A 147 7.71 14.94 15.89
CA GLN A 147 7.49 13.82 16.82
C GLN A 147 7.97 12.48 16.24
N ILE A 148 8.10 12.38 14.91
CA ILE A 148 8.84 11.37 14.17
C ILE A 148 9.79 12.08 13.21
N GLN A 149 10.86 11.41 12.78
CA GLN A 149 11.83 12.00 11.86
C GLN A 149 11.79 11.37 10.49
N GLY A 150 11.10 10.24 10.31
CA GLY A 150 10.88 9.64 9.01
C GLY A 150 9.61 8.81 8.97
N MET A 151 9.13 8.52 7.78
CA MET A 151 8.04 7.59 7.49
C MET A 151 8.27 6.89 6.15
N ILE A 152 7.74 5.69 6.00
CA ILE A 152 7.79 4.99 4.71
C ILE A 152 6.64 5.51 3.85
N ILE A 153 6.95 5.85 2.60
CA ILE A 153 6.01 6.37 1.58
C ILE A 153 6.09 5.54 0.29
N GLU A 154 5.06 5.68 -0.55
CA GLU A 154 4.94 5.07 -1.87
C GLU A 154 4.40 6.09 -2.89
N PRO A 155 4.39 5.80 -4.22
CA PRO A 155 3.93 6.75 -5.24
C PRO A 155 2.51 7.28 -5.04
N PHE A 156 1.65 6.55 -4.34
CA PHE A 156 0.27 6.95 -4.05
C PHE A 156 0.16 8.07 -3.00
N ASP A 157 1.26 8.38 -2.33
CA ASP A 157 1.40 9.52 -1.41
C ASP A 157 1.79 10.82 -2.14
N TYR A 158 1.93 10.75 -3.47
CA TYR A 158 2.44 11.84 -4.31
C TYR A 158 1.84 13.22 -4.03
N PRO A 159 0.50 13.40 -3.89
CA PRO A 159 -0.06 14.72 -3.64
C PRO A 159 0.45 15.35 -2.34
N GLN A 160 0.55 14.56 -1.26
CA GLN A 160 1.02 15.04 0.04
C GLN A 160 2.51 15.36 0.00
N VAL A 161 3.31 14.46 -0.59
CA VAL A 161 4.77 14.63 -0.71
C VAL A 161 5.13 15.83 -1.59
N GLN A 162 4.30 16.19 -2.56
CA GLN A 162 4.49 17.36 -3.43
C GLN A 162 4.02 18.68 -2.80
N SER A 163 3.36 18.68 -1.66
CA SER A 163 3.01 19.92 -0.96
C SER A 163 4.27 20.71 -0.61
N GLU A 164 4.19 22.05 -0.70
CA GLU A 164 5.32 22.94 -0.44
C GLU A 164 5.90 22.71 0.97
N GLU A 165 5.02 22.60 1.96
CA GLU A 165 5.38 22.36 3.35
C GLU A 165 6.21 21.09 3.54
N ILE A 166 5.78 19.96 2.97
CA ILE A 166 6.52 18.69 3.07
C ILE A 166 7.86 18.79 2.34
N ARG A 167 7.88 19.31 1.12
CA ARG A 167 9.10 19.42 0.30
C ARG A 167 10.17 20.33 0.92
N GLU A 168 9.75 21.40 1.59
CA GLU A 168 10.67 22.30 2.27
C GLU A 168 11.39 21.64 3.45
N HIS A 169 10.72 20.72 4.16
CA HIS A 169 11.21 20.15 5.40
C HIS A 169 11.74 18.72 5.30
N THR A 170 11.53 18.05 4.15
CA THR A 170 11.88 16.64 3.99
C THR A 170 12.74 16.36 2.77
N ASN A 171 13.42 15.20 2.81
CA ASN A 171 14.07 14.57 1.66
C ASN A 171 13.47 13.16 1.48
N VAL A 172 13.53 12.67 0.24
CA VAL A 172 13.19 11.28 -0.10
C VAL A 172 14.50 10.49 -0.21
N VAL A 173 14.55 9.35 0.45
CA VAL A 173 15.68 8.41 0.45
C VAL A 173 15.21 7.09 -0.12
N GLU A 174 15.95 6.53 -1.08
CA GLU A 174 15.66 5.23 -1.67
C GLU A 174 15.91 4.10 -0.67
N THR A 175 15.06 3.08 -0.71
CA THR A 175 15.25 1.85 0.11
C THR A 175 16.28 0.92 -0.51
N GLY A 176 16.57 1.05 -1.80
CA GLY A 176 17.46 0.17 -2.55
C GLY A 176 16.83 -1.17 -2.93
N ASP A 177 15.52 -1.31 -2.76
CA ASP A 177 14.78 -2.51 -3.14
C ASP A 177 14.31 -2.44 -4.60
N ALA A 178 14.06 -3.61 -5.18
CA ALA A 178 13.30 -3.73 -6.43
C ALA A 178 11.82 -3.38 -6.19
N PRO A 179 11.05 -3.02 -7.25
CA PRO A 179 9.62 -2.82 -7.14
C PRO A 179 8.92 -4.02 -6.51
N THR A 180 7.97 -3.74 -5.63
CA THR A 180 7.19 -4.73 -4.89
C THR A 180 5.84 -4.94 -5.57
N PRO A 181 5.45 -6.20 -5.93
CA PRO A 181 4.15 -6.47 -6.51
C PRO A 181 3.00 -6.26 -5.52
N HIS A 182 1.93 -5.65 -6.02
CA HIS A 182 0.66 -5.46 -5.30
C HIS A 182 -0.48 -6.12 -6.07
N GLY A 183 -1.46 -6.66 -5.35
CA GLY A 183 -2.52 -7.40 -6.00
C GLY A 183 -3.85 -7.44 -5.26
N LEU A 184 -4.83 -7.99 -5.98
CA LEU A 184 -6.09 -8.44 -5.39
C LEU A 184 -5.78 -9.51 -4.36
N ILE A 185 -6.13 -9.26 -3.11
CA ILE A 185 -6.06 -10.21 -2.00
C ILE A 185 -7.29 -11.10 -2.04
N MET A 186 -7.09 -12.40 -2.02
CA MET A 186 -8.15 -13.42 -2.03
C MET A 186 -8.01 -14.34 -0.83
N SER A 187 -9.04 -14.48 -0.01
CA SER A 187 -9.03 -15.39 1.14
C SER A 187 -8.98 -16.85 0.69
N ASN A 188 -8.00 -17.61 1.18
CA ASN A 188 -7.92 -19.05 0.91
C ASN A 188 -8.99 -19.84 1.67
N LYS A 189 -9.63 -19.22 2.68
CA LYS A 189 -10.60 -19.87 3.55
C LYS A 189 -12.04 -19.73 3.06
N SER A 190 -12.39 -18.57 2.48
CA SER A 190 -13.75 -18.31 1.97
C SER A 190 -13.92 -18.62 0.50
N LEU A 191 -12.82 -18.66 -0.27
CA LEU A 191 -12.83 -18.90 -1.71
C LEU A 191 -12.17 -20.22 -2.07
N THR A 192 -12.80 -20.97 -2.96
CA THR A 192 -12.24 -22.20 -3.55
C THR A 192 -11.06 -21.87 -4.48
N LEU A 193 -10.29 -22.89 -4.84
CA LEU A 193 -9.20 -22.75 -5.83
C LEU A 193 -9.74 -22.29 -7.19
N GLU A 194 -10.90 -22.80 -7.59
CA GLU A 194 -11.54 -22.46 -8.87
C GLU A 194 -12.01 -21.00 -8.88
N GLU A 195 -12.69 -20.54 -7.84
CA GLU A 195 -13.10 -19.14 -7.72
C GLU A 195 -11.89 -18.19 -7.77
N ARG A 196 -10.82 -18.51 -7.03
CA ARG A 196 -9.59 -17.70 -7.06
C ARG A 196 -8.93 -17.70 -8.45
N ALA A 197 -8.99 -18.79 -9.18
CA ALA A 197 -8.48 -18.83 -10.55
C ALA A 197 -9.34 -17.97 -11.49
N GLN A 198 -10.66 -17.98 -11.35
CA GLN A 198 -11.57 -17.13 -12.12
C GLN A 198 -11.32 -15.63 -11.86
N TRP A 199 -11.18 -15.24 -10.59
CA TRP A 199 -10.89 -13.84 -10.25
C TRP A 199 -9.50 -13.40 -10.74
N ARG A 200 -8.51 -14.28 -10.68
CA ARG A 200 -7.19 -14.00 -11.28
C ARG A 200 -7.29 -13.78 -12.78
N ALA A 201 -8.06 -14.59 -13.50
CA ALA A 201 -8.24 -14.43 -14.93
C ALA A 201 -8.87 -13.07 -15.29
N VAL A 202 -9.82 -12.57 -14.49
CA VAL A 202 -10.38 -11.22 -14.70
C VAL A 202 -9.32 -10.13 -14.49
N VAL A 203 -8.48 -10.25 -13.47
CA VAL A 203 -7.36 -9.31 -13.23
C VAL A 203 -6.37 -9.34 -14.39
N ASP A 204 -6.00 -10.55 -14.86
CA ASP A 204 -5.08 -10.73 -15.99
C ASP A 204 -5.64 -10.13 -17.29
N GLU A 205 -6.96 -10.27 -17.53
CA GLU A 205 -7.65 -9.61 -18.65
C GLU A 205 -7.59 -8.08 -18.54
N MET A 206 -7.86 -7.52 -17.35
CA MET A 206 -7.78 -6.08 -17.11
C MET A 206 -6.37 -5.50 -17.30
N ARG A 207 -5.35 -6.28 -17.01
CA ARG A 207 -3.97 -5.92 -17.33
C ARG A 207 -3.71 -5.97 -18.83
N ALA A 208 -4.05 -7.09 -19.46
CA ALA A 208 -3.76 -7.34 -20.87
C ALA A 208 -4.43 -6.34 -21.83
N ASP A 209 -5.62 -5.85 -21.51
CA ASP A 209 -6.33 -4.87 -22.35
C ASP A 209 -6.03 -3.40 -21.98
N GLY A 210 -5.08 -3.15 -21.07
CA GLY A 210 -4.65 -1.83 -20.64
C GLY A 210 -5.65 -1.10 -19.71
N THR A 211 -6.67 -1.80 -19.18
CA THR A 211 -7.64 -1.19 -18.25
C THR A 211 -6.98 -0.74 -16.97
N VAL A 212 -6.06 -1.52 -16.41
CA VAL A 212 -5.34 -1.15 -15.19
C VAL A 212 -4.56 0.15 -15.40
N GLU A 213 -3.78 0.26 -16.49
CA GLU A 213 -3.03 1.48 -16.81
C GLU A 213 -3.96 2.70 -16.97
N ARG A 214 -5.09 2.54 -17.67
CA ARG A 214 -6.08 3.63 -17.81
C ARG A 214 -6.67 4.07 -16.47
N ILE A 215 -6.88 3.16 -15.52
CA ILE A 215 -7.35 3.50 -14.18
C ILE A 215 -6.28 4.32 -13.44
N PHE A 216 -5.02 3.87 -13.45
CA PHE A 216 -3.91 4.56 -12.80
C PHE A 216 -3.67 5.95 -13.40
N ALA A 217 -3.75 6.09 -14.74
CA ALA A 217 -3.56 7.36 -15.44
C ALA A 217 -4.64 8.43 -15.16
N LYS A 218 -5.75 8.08 -14.49
CA LYS A 218 -6.70 9.08 -13.98
C LYS A 218 -6.17 9.85 -12.76
N TYR A 219 -5.25 9.25 -12.01
CA TYR A 219 -4.78 9.73 -10.71
C TYR A 219 -3.30 10.12 -10.71
N LEU A 220 -2.52 9.57 -11.62
CA LEU A 220 -1.07 9.72 -11.70
C LEU A 220 -0.66 10.25 -13.09
N PRO A 221 0.53 10.89 -13.21
CA PRO A 221 1.14 11.16 -14.52
C PRO A 221 1.24 9.89 -15.36
N ALA A 222 1.02 10.00 -16.67
CA ALA A 222 0.89 8.84 -17.57
C ALA A 222 2.14 7.94 -17.60
N ASP A 223 3.32 8.53 -17.56
CA ASP A 223 4.61 7.83 -17.49
C ASP A 223 4.76 7.03 -16.18
N LEU A 224 4.36 7.60 -15.06
CA LEU A 224 4.35 6.91 -13.77
C LEU A 224 3.30 5.79 -13.75
N ALA A 225 2.08 6.05 -14.23
CA ALA A 225 1.04 5.04 -14.34
C ALA A 225 1.51 3.83 -15.17
N HIS A 226 2.16 4.07 -16.31
CA HIS A 226 2.75 3.04 -17.14
C HIS A 226 3.80 2.23 -16.38
N THR A 227 4.77 2.90 -15.74
CA THR A 227 5.85 2.25 -14.99
C THR A 227 5.35 1.33 -13.89
N LEU A 228 4.25 1.69 -13.20
CA LEU A 228 3.69 0.91 -12.11
C LEU A 228 3.00 -0.38 -12.59
N VAL A 229 2.49 -0.43 -13.83
CA VAL A 229 1.74 -1.59 -14.35
C VAL A 229 2.53 -2.47 -15.30
N ASP A 230 3.69 -1.99 -15.80
CA ASP A 230 4.60 -2.72 -16.68
C ASP A 230 5.64 -3.52 -15.85
N PHE A 231 5.26 -4.74 -15.43
CA PHE A 231 6.12 -5.63 -14.62
C PHE A 231 5.84 -7.11 -14.90
#